data_cf7a598c7f59c40bd9b12595652f135c
#
_entry.id   cf7a598c7f59c40bd9b12595652f135c
#
_cell.length_a   1.000
_cell.length_b   1.000
_cell.length_c   1.000
_cell.angle_alpha   90.00
_cell.angle_beta   90.00
_cell.angle_gamma   90.00
#
_symmetry.space_group_name_H-M   'P 1'
#
loop_
_entity.id
_entity.type
_entity.pdbx_description
1 polymer ?
#
loop_
_entity_poly.entity_id
_entity_poly.type
_entity_poly.pdbx_seq_one_letter_code
_entity_poly.pdbx_strand_id
1 'polypeptide(L)' 'MEIKEQVGETAGKIWHLLDDSGPQTLAQIKKKFNGSGEVAVFALGWLAREDKVDISQDKKSFKVALR' A
#
# COMPACT_ATOMS: atom_id res chain seq x y z
N MET A 1 -15.82 -12.87 -2.60
CA MET A 1 -14.92 -12.49 -1.49
C MET A 1 -15.30 -11.12 -0.96
N GLU A 2 -15.35 -10.99 0.34
CA GLU A 2 -15.62 -9.69 0.94
C GLU A 2 -14.48 -8.72 0.68
N ILE A 3 -14.83 -7.47 0.43
CA ILE A 3 -13.82 -6.42 0.22
C ILE A 3 -12.91 -6.27 1.44
N LYS A 4 -13.44 -6.45 2.62
CA LYS A 4 -12.69 -6.35 3.86
C LYS A 4 -11.55 -7.37 3.91
N GLU A 5 -11.82 -8.59 3.48
CA GLU A 5 -10.80 -9.64 3.41
C GLU A 5 -9.75 -9.31 2.36
N GLN A 6 -10.19 -8.79 1.20
CA GLN A 6 -9.27 -8.38 0.15
C GLN A 6 -8.34 -7.28 0.62
N VAL A 7 -8.88 -6.32 1.36
CA VAL A 7 -8.08 -5.23 1.90
C VAL A 7 -7.02 -5.77 2.86
N GLY A 8 -7.39 -6.67 3.75
CA GLY A 8 -6.47 -7.26 4.70
C GLY A 8 -5.35 -8.06 4.03
N GLU A 9 -5.71 -8.88 3.05
CA GLU A 9 -4.71 -9.67 2.31
C GLU A 9 -3.77 -8.76 1.53
N THR A 10 -4.32 -7.75 0.88
CA THR A 10 -3.52 -6.81 0.09
C THR A 10 -2.60 -6.02 1.00
N ALA A 11 -3.08 -5.62 2.17
CA ALA A 11 -2.24 -4.92 3.14
C ALA A 11 -1.02 -5.76 3.52
N GLY A 12 -1.21 -7.05 3.76
CA GLY A 12 -0.09 -7.95 4.05
C GLY A 12 0.90 -8.03 2.90
N LYS A 13 0.40 -8.13 1.68
CA LYS A 13 1.26 -8.18 0.49
C LYS A 13 2.05 -6.89 0.30
N ILE A 14 1.41 -5.76 0.54
CA ILE A 14 2.08 -4.46 0.44
C ILE A 14 3.17 -4.35 1.50
N TRP A 15 2.87 -4.77 2.72
CA TRP A 15 3.85 -4.73 3.79
C TRP A 15 5.10 -5.53 3.41
N HIS A 16 4.91 -6.75 2.89
CA HIS A 16 6.02 -7.59 2.46
C HIS A 16 6.79 -6.96 1.29
N LEU A 17 6.08 -6.33 0.36
CA LEU A 17 6.73 -5.63 -0.75
C LEU A 17 7.66 -4.53 -0.23
N LEU A 18 7.18 -3.74 0.72
CA LEU A 18 7.97 -2.66 1.28
C LEU A 18 9.14 -3.19 2.11
N ASP A 19 8.95 -4.31 2.79
CA ASP A 19 10.00 -4.92 3.57
C ASP A 19 11.13 -5.44 2.67
N ASP A 20 10.75 -6.06 1.54
CA ASP A 20 11.73 -6.62 0.61
C ASP A 20 12.41 -5.57 -0.27
N SER A 21 11.65 -4.61 -0.75
CA SER A 21 12.10 -3.70 -1.80
C SER A 21 12.33 -2.27 -1.33
N GLY A 22 12.00 -1.96 -0.10
CA GLY A 22 12.12 -0.61 0.43
C GLY A 22 11.00 0.30 -0.03
N PRO A 23 11.14 1.60 0.16
CA PRO A 23 10.08 2.56 -0.16
C PRO A 23 9.64 2.48 -1.62
N GLN A 24 8.34 2.66 -1.84
CA GLN A 24 7.73 2.61 -3.16
C GLN A 24 6.80 3.80 -3.34
N THR A 25 6.62 4.24 -4.57
CA THR A 25 5.59 5.24 -4.84
C THR A 25 4.24 4.56 -4.93
N LEU A 26 3.17 5.34 -4.71
CA LEU A 26 1.82 4.81 -4.86
C LEU A 26 1.61 4.22 -6.25
N ALA A 27 2.12 4.90 -7.30
CA ALA A 27 2.00 4.42 -8.67
C ALA A 27 2.65 3.04 -8.84
N GLN A 28 3.82 2.84 -8.26
CA GLN A 28 4.50 1.55 -8.32
C GLN A 28 3.71 0.46 -7.61
N ILE A 29 3.14 0.78 -6.46
CA ILE A 29 2.34 -0.18 -5.70
C ILE A 29 1.09 -0.54 -6.49
N LYS A 30 0.37 0.45 -7.03
CA LYS A 30 -0.83 0.19 -7.82
C LYS A 30 -0.53 -0.67 -9.04
N LYS A 31 0.62 -0.45 -9.66
CA LYS A 31 1.02 -1.24 -10.83
C LYS A 31 1.26 -2.69 -10.46
N LYS A 32 1.82 -2.95 -9.30
CA LYS A 32 2.04 -4.32 -8.84
C LYS A 32 0.75 -5.05 -8.53
N PHE A 33 -0.28 -4.32 -8.18
CA PHE A 33 -1.60 -4.89 -7.89
C PHE A 33 -2.56 -4.57 -9.01
N ASN A 34 -2.10 -4.77 -10.24
CA ASN A 34 -2.87 -4.50 -11.44
C ASN A 34 -4.23 -5.19 -11.37
N GLY A 35 -5.29 -4.43 -11.64
CA GLY A 35 -6.66 -4.91 -11.49
C GLY A 35 -7.23 -4.72 -10.10
N SER A 36 -6.40 -4.37 -9.13
CA SER A 36 -6.81 -4.19 -7.74
C SER A 36 -6.25 -2.88 -7.16
N GLY A 37 -6.05 -1.87 -8.03
CA GLY A 37 -5.45 -0.60 -7.61
C GLY A 37 -6.23 0.10 -6.51
N GLU A 38 -7.55 0.07 -6.59
CA GLU A 38 -8.38 0.69 -5.56
C GLU A 38 -8.28 -0.04 -4.23
N VAL A 39 -8.23 -1.37 -4.28
CA VAL A 39 -8.05 -2.17 -3.08
C VAL A 39 -6.68 -1.87 -2.45
N ALA A 40 -5.65 -1.67 -3.28
CA ALA A 40 -4.34 -1.30 -2.79
C ALA A 40 -4.37 0.03 -2.05
N VAL A 41 -5.13 1.00 -2.55
CA VAL A 41 -5.29 2.30 -1.89
C VAL A 41 -5.98 2.12 -0.53
N PHE A 42 -7.05 1.33 -0.48
CA PHE A 42 -7.73 1.03 0.79
C PHE A 42 -6.78 0.34 1.77
N ALA A 43 -5.98 -0.59 1.28
CA ALA A 43 -5.03 -1.33 2.11
C ALA A 43 -3.95 -0.41 2.67
N LEU A 44 -3.49 0.56 1.88
CA LEU A 44 -2.52 1.54 2.35
C LEU A 44 -3.11 2.41 3.46
N GLY A 45 -4.36 2.82 3.31
CA GLY A 45 -5.04 3.55 4.36
C GLY A 45 -5.12 2.75 5.65
N TRP A 46 -5.41 1.46 5.53
CA TRP A 46 -5.42 0.55 6.66
C TRP A 46 -4.07 0.48 7.36
N LEU A 47 -3.00 0.30 6.56
CA LEU A 47 -1.65 0.21 7.13
C LEU A 47 -1.22 1.52 7.80
N ALA A 48 -1.61 2.65 7.21
CA ALA A 48 -1.31 3.95 7.80
C ALA A 48 -2.03 4.14 9.13
N ARG A 49 -3.29 3.71 9.19
CA ARG A 49 -4.08 3.77 10.41
C ARG A 49 -3.45 2.93 11.52
N GLU A 50 -2.83 1.80 11.16
CA GLU A 50 -2.17 0.91 12.11
C GLU A 50 -0.73 1.33 12.41
N ASP A 51 -0.30 2.47 11.89
CA ASP A 51 1.06 2.98 12.08
C ASP A 51 2.14 2.04 11.57
N LYS A 52 1.85 1.29 10.53
CA LYS A 52 2.82 0.37 9.94
C LYS A 52 3.56 0.96 8.77
N VAL A 53 3.01 2.00 8.16
CA VAL A 53 3.65 2.69 7.05
C VAL A 53 3.51 4.20 7.25
N ASP A 54 4.44 4.93 6.64
CA ASP A 54 4.35 6.38 6.50
C ASP A 54 4.06 6.68 5.05
N ILE A 55 3.08 7.53 4.81
CA ILE A 55 2.73 7.99 3.48
C ILE A 55 3.04 9.47 3.43
N SER A 56 3.93 9.85 2.50
CA SER A 56 4.28 11.25 2.32
C SER A 56 3.97 11.67 0.90
N GLN A 57 3.69 12.95 0.73
CA GLN A 57 3.45 13.52 -0.57
C GLN A 57 4.66 14.31 -0.98
N ASP A 58 5.16 14.04 -2.19
CA ASP A 58 6.29 14.75 -2.76
C ASP A 58 5.88 15.23 -4.14
N LYS A 59 5.67 16.55 -4.28
CA LYS A 59 5.21 17.16 -5.52
C LYS A 59 3.89 16.55 -5.97
N LYS A 60 3.91 15.72 -7.00
CA LYS A 60 2.69 15.12 -7.56
C LYS A 60 2.53 13.65 -7.22
N SER A 61 3.42 13.10 -6.41
CA SER A 61 3.37 11.68 -6.11
C SER A 61 3.31 11.43 -4.61
N PHE A 62 2.84 10.25 -4.27
CA PHE A 62 2.85 9.77 -2.90
C PHE A 62 3.92 8.71 -2.76
N LYS A 63 4.65 8.76 -1.67
CA LYS A 63 5.69 7.78 -1.37
C LYS A 63 5.31 7.04 -0.11
N VAL A 64 5.49 5.74 -0.12
CA VAL A 64 5.11 4.87 0.99
C VAL A 64 6.35 4.13 1.48
N ALA A 65 6.56 4.14 2.78
CA ALA A 65 7.68 3.44 3.40
C ALA A 65 7.21 2.78 4.69
N LEU A 66 7.90 1.72 5.09
CA LEU A 66 7.64 1.11 6.40
C LEU A 66 8.06 2.07 7.51
N ARG A 67 7.34 2.00 8.59
CA ARG A 67 7.61 2.76 9.78
C ARG A 67 8.54 2.09 10.72
#